data_0850b4bf21a347cdff2af215b32ce647
#
_entry.id   0850b4bf21a347cdff2af215b32ce647
#
_cell.length_a   1.000
_cell.length_b   1.000
_cell.length_c   1.000
_cell.angle_alpha   90.00
_cell.angle_beta   90.00
_cell.angle_gamma   90.00
#
_symmetry.space_group_name_H-M   'P 1'
#
loop_
_entity.id
_entity.type
_entity.pdbx_description
1 polymer ?
#
loop_
_entity_poly.entity_id
_entity_poly.type
_entity_poly.pdbx_seq_one_letter_code
_entity_poly.pdbx_strand_id
1 'polypeptide(L)'
;TEIKGFRKGNAPVDLVEKSLNPTEINTKVIQSLVEKYYVEALKENKISPISNPKIEITAFGEHQDFVFVATVAVRPDVKLGDYRKSIKTKADQKKQDAKKQKETALKEGKSLENIHDHLHTHEIIDEIANSAELEIPEILIEEEVDRYMARLVDQMQSLDMKMEQYLRAQNKTAEQVRGEFTEMAERNLRAEFALAEAIKAEKIEVTDAEIEETAKASGDPQALENIKDPSTKYYVKSILEKNKLLTSIMEELGDLVADHSEENENKEKKESLEKKPTKESKKDKKEENK
;
A
#
# COMPACT_ATOMS: atom_id res chain seq x y z
N THR A 1 -1.49 39.32 -6.86
CA THR A 1 -2.17 39.70 -8.10
C THR A 1 -1.39 40.84 -8.71
N GLU A 2 -1.11 40.81 -10.02
CA GLU A 2 -0.48 41.92 -10.77
C GLU A 2 -1.59 42.71 -11.46
N ILE A 3 -1.67 43.99 -11.11
CA ILE A 3 -2.62 44.91 -11.74
C ILE A 3 -1.85 45.86 -12.67
N LYS A 4 -2.26 45.95 -13.93
CA LYS A 4 -1.64 46.84 -14.91
C LYS A 4 -1.62 48.27 -14.39
N GLY A 5 -0.43 48.86 -14.29
CA GLY A 5 -0.23 50.23 -13.84
C GLY A 5 0.21 50.39 -12.37
N PHE A 6 0.28 49.30 -11.61
CA PHE A 6 0.72 49.32 -10.21
C PHE A 6 1.85 48.32 -9.96
N ARG A 7 2.81 48.72 -9.09
CA ARG A 7 3.84 47.80 -8.59
C ARG A 7 3.19 46.78 -7.68
N LYS A 8 3.65 45.50 -7.74
CA LYS A 8 3.17 44.40 -6.92
C LYS A 8 3.08 44.77 -5.43
N GLY A 9 1.87 44.71 -4.86
CA GLY A 9 1.58 45.09 -3.47
C GLY A 9 1.12 46.51 -3.25
N ASN A 10 1.10 47.41 -4.27
CA ASN A 10 0.76 48.84 -4.10
C ASN A 10 -0.54 49.27 -4.81
N ALA A 11 -1.31 48.33 -5.34
CA ALA A 11 -2.61 48.65 -5.94
C ALA A 11 -3.67 48.89 -4.84
N PRO A 12 -4.60 49.87 -5.01
CA PRO A 12 -5.73 50.07 -4.12
C PRO A 12 -6.58 48.78 -4.01
N VAL A 13 -7.08 48.49 -2.80
CA VAL A 13 -7.84 47.26 -2.51
C VAL A 13 -9.05 47.08 -3.42
N ASP A 14 -9.79 48.19 -3.68
CA ASP A 14 -10.97 48.19 -4.57
C ASP A 14 -10.66 47.78 -6.01
N LEU A 15 -9.46 48.07 -6.53
CA LEU A 15 -9.03 47.68 -7.86
C LEU A 15 -8.56 46.22 -7.88
N VAL A 16 -7.96 45.78 -6.79
CA VAL A 16 -7.58 44.36 -6.60
C VAL A 16 -8.83 43.52 -6.57
N GLU A 17 -9.81 43.89 -5.76
CA GLU A 17 -11.07 43.20 -5.57
C GLU A 17 -11.86 43.04 -6.88
N LYS A 18 -11.94 44.11 -7.67
CA LYS A 18 -12.58 44.11 -9.01
C LYS A 18 -11.83 43.27 -10.06
N SER A 19 -10.54 43.04 -9.87
CA SER A 19 -9.71 42.26 -10.79
C SER A 19 -9.61 40.77 -10.44
N LEU A 20 -10.01 40.41 -9.22
CA LEU A 20 -9.98 39.00 -8.75
C LEU A 20 -11.23 38.28 -9.22
N ASN A 21 -11.04 37.04 -9.63
CA ASN A 21 -12.14 36.15 -9.92
C ASN A 21 -12.86 35.74 -8.59
N PRO A 22 -14.17 36.03 -8.43
CA PRO A 22 -14.89 35.71 -7.21
C PRO A 22 -14.77 34.23 -6.83
N THR A 23 -14.72 33.34 -7.82
CA THR A 23 -14.55 31.89 -7.58
C THR A 23 -13.19 31.57 -6.92
N GLU A 24 -12.11 32.25 -7.35
CA GLU A 24 -10.77 32.05 -6.75
C GLU A 24 -10.71 32.56 -5.31
N ILE A 25 -11.37 33.69 -5.05
CA ILE A 25 -11.46 34.25 -3.69
C ILE A 25 -12.20 33.23 -2.79
N ASN A 26 -13.38 32.81 -3.22
CA ASN A 26 -14.21 31.89 -2.47
C ASN A 26 -13.48 30.57 -2.18
N THR A 27 -12.77 30.01 -3.17
CA THR A 27 -11.96 28.79 -2.98
C THR A 27 -10.90 28.99 -1.91
N LYS A 28 -10.17 30.12 -1.93
CA LYS A 28 -9.14 30.39 -0.92
C LYS A 28 -9.72 30.65 0.48
N VAL A 29 -10.85 31.34 0.55
CA VAL A 29 -11.55 31.59 1.82
C VAL A 29 -12.03 30.25 2.42
N ILE A 30 -12.69 29.42 1.61
CA ILE A 30 -13.14 28.08 2.01
C ILE A 30 -11.96 27.25 2.52
N GLN A 31 -10.86 27.19 1.74
CA GLN A 31 -9.68 26.42 2.12
C GLN A 31 -9.13 26.89 3.47
N SER A 32 -8.96 28.20 3.67
CA SER A 32 -8.44 28.77 4.91
C SER A 32 -9.36 28.51 6.11
N LEU A 33 -10.69 28.60 5.91
CA LEU A 33 -11.67 28.31 6.96
C LEU A 33 -11.67 26.83 7.32
N VAL A 34 -11.69 25.95 6.32
CA VAL A 34 -11.62 24.50 6.54
C VAL A 34 -10.37 24.12 7.29
N GLU A 35 -9.18 24.55 6.84
CA GLU A 35 -7.90 24.24 7.52
C GLU A 35 -7.93 24.65 9.01
N LYS A 36 -8.43 25.83 9.30
CA LYS A 36 -8.50 26.35 10.67
C LYS A 36 -9.46 25.54 11.54
N TYR A 37 -10.72 25.48 11.13
CA TYR A 37 -11.78 24.89 11.96
C TYR A 37 -11.71 23.38 12.02
N TYR A 38 -11.20 22.69 11.00
CA TYR A 38 -10.92 21.27 11.04
C TYR A 38 -9.93 20.92 12.15
N VAL A 39 -8.82 21.64 12.24
CA VAL A 39 -7.81 21.40 13.28
C VAL A 39 -8.37 21.69 14.69
N GLU A 40 -9.18 22.76 14.83
CA GLU A 40 -9.86 23.07 16.09
C GLU A 40 -10.81 21.94 16.50
N ALA A 41 -11.66 21.48 15.58
CA ALA A 41 -12.62 20.40 15.82
C ALA A 41 -11.93 19.08 16.24
N LEU A 42 -10.81 18.73 15.60
CA LEU A 42 -10.04 17.54 15.96
C LEU A 42 -9.50 17.63 17.40
N LYS A 43 -8.96 18.80 17.79
CA LYS A 43 -8.41 19.03 19.13
C LYS A 43 -9.49 18.99 20.21
N GLU A 44 -10.62 19.66 19.97
CA GLU A 44 -11.75 19.71 20.92
C GLU A 44 -12.34 18.31 21.17
N ASN A 45 -12.47 17.51 20.11
CA ASN A 45 -13.03 16.17 20.20
C ASN A 45 -11.98 15.08 20.50
N LYS A 46 -10.69 15.45 20.60
CA LYS A 46 -9.57 14.51 20.84
C LYS A 46 -9.50 13.39 19.79
N ILE A 47 -9.82 13.73 18.55
CA ILE A 47 -9.78 12.80 17.41
C ILE A 47 -8.37 12.82 16.81
N SER A 48 -7.78 11.64 16.62
CA SER A 48 -6.51 11.45 15.89
C SER A 48 -6.78 10.72 14.59
N PRO A 49 -6.97 11.45 13.48
CA PRO A 49 -7.26 10.85 12.19
C PRO A 49 -6.04 10.14 11.62
N ILE A 50 -6.29 9.05 10.91
CA ILE A 50 -5.28 8.28 10.15
C ILE A 50 -5.48 8.37 8.64
N SER A 51 -6.50 9.13 8.20
CA SER A 51 -6.79 9.41 6.79
C SER A 51 -6.83 10.92 6.52
N ASN A 52 -6.79 11.29 5.27
CA ASN A 52 -7.16 12.63 4.86
C ASN A 52 -8.66 12.87 5.09
N PRO A 53 -9.08 14.10 5.46
CA PRO A 53 -10.50 14.39 5.62
C PRO A 53 -11.22 14.45 4.27
N LYS A 54 -12.35 13.77 4.14
CA LYS A 54 -13.31 14.02 3.06
C LYS A 54 -14.20 15.20 3.48
N ILE A 55 -14.02 16.34 2.80
CA ILE A 55 -14.71 17.58 3.14
C ILE A 55 -15.91 17.77 2.23
N GLU A 56 -17.08 17.92 2.81
CA GLU A 56 -18.32 18.28 2.12
C GLU A 56 -18.85 19.62 2.65
N ILE A 57 -18.96 20.61 1.76
CA ILE A 57 -19.47 21.94 2.11
C ILE A 57 -20.99 21.91 1.97
N THR A 58 -21.69 22.12 3.07
CA THR A 58 -23.15 22.11 3.10
C THR A 58 -23.77 23.49 3.05
N ALA A 59 -23.07 24.54 3.51
CA ALA A 59 -23.50 25.93 3.37
C ALA A 59 -22.30 26.87 3.22
N PHE A 60 -22.38 27.74 2.24
CA PHE A 60 -21.42 28.83 2.00
C PHE A 60 -22.09 29.96 1.22
N GLY A 61 -21.99 31.19 1.72
CA GLY A 61 -22.52 32.36 1.03
C GLY A 61 -22.34 33.65 1.84
N GLU A 62 -22.59 34.78 1.20
CA GLU A 62 -22.62 36.07 1.89
C GLU A 62 -23.74 36.12 2.92
N HIS A 63 -23.40 36.56 4.14
CA HIS A 63 -24.34 36.62 5.28
C HIS A 63 -24.94 35.28 5.73
N GLN A 64 -24.28 34.17 5.42
CA GLN A 64 -24.66 32.84 5.90
C GLN A 64 -23.50 32.23 6.68
N ASP A 65 -23.84 31.34 7.61
CA ASP A 65 -22.85 30.57 8.33
C ASP A 65 -22.15 29.59 7.36
N PHE A 66 -20.83 29.49 7.49
CA PHE A 66 -20.06 28.48 6.78
C PHE A 66 -20.18 27.15 7.49
N VAL A 67 -20.78 26.17 6.82
CA VAL A 67 -20.98 24.81 7.37
C VAL A 67 -20.33 23.78 6.45
N PHE A 68 -19.50 22.94 7.03
CA PHE A 68 -18.92 21.80 6.34
C PHE A 68 -18.95 20.56 7.23
N VAL A 69 -18.93 19.39 6.58
CA VAL A 69 -18.79 18.08 7.22
C VAL A 69 -17.41 17.53 6.84
N ALA A 70 -16.65 17.11 7.82
CA ALA A 70 -15.38 16.46 7.62
C ALA A 70 -15.48 14.99 8.08
N THR A 71 -15.42 14.05 7.13
CA THR A 71 -15.38 12.62 7.43
C THR A 71 -13.93 12.17 7.47
N VAL A 72 -13.54 11.51 8.57
CA VAL A 72 -12.17 11.02 8.80
C VAL A 72 -12.18 9.60 9.31
N ALA A 73 -11.17 8.81 8.97
CA ALA A 73 -10.95 7.52 9.61
C ALA A 73 -10.11 7.70 10.88
N VAL A 74 -10.50 6.98 11.92
CA VAL A 74 -9.67 6.75 13.11
C VAL A 74 -9.18 5.31 13.10
N ARG A 75 -8.11 5.04 13.88
CA ARG A 75 -7.59 3.68 13.98
C ARG A 75 -8.67 2.73 14.50
N PRO A 76 -8.94 1.64 13.79
CA PRO A 76 -9.94 0.66 14.24
C PRO A 76 -9.47 -0.08 15.48
N ASP A 77 -10.41 -0.49 16.31
CA ASP A 77 -10.15 -1.43 17.39
C ASP A 77 -9.93 -2.83 16.81
N VAL A 78 -8.76 -3.42 17.11
CA VAL A 78 -8.37 -4.73 16.62
C VAL A 78 -8.37 -5.72 17.78
N LYS A 79 -9.15 -6.78 17.66
CA LYS A 79 -9.12 -7.90 18.60
C LYS A 79 -8.42 -9.08 17.95
N LEU A 80 -7.22 -9.38 18.41
CA LEU A 80 -6.47 -10.54 17.91
C LEU A 80 -7.02 -11.83 18.53
N GLY A 81 -7.28 -12.83 17.68
CA GLY A 81 -7.45 -14.20 18.10
C GLY A 81 -6.10 -14.90 18.39
N ASP A 82 -6.14 -16.20 18.64
CA ASP A 82 -4.93 -17.01 18.82
C ASP A 82 -4.30 -17.35 17.46
N TYR A 83 -3.69 -16.35 16.83
CA TYR A 83 -3.08 -16.49 15.51
C TYR A 83 -1.90 -17.48 15.51
N ARG A 84 -1.14 -17.59 16.59
CA ARG A 84 -0.02 -18.55 16.69
C ARG A 84 -0.51 -19.99 16.57
N LYS A 85 -1.60 -20.32 17.27
CA LYS A 85 -2.24 -21.62 17.17
C LYS A 85 -2.84 -21.85 15.78
N SER A 86 -3.46 -20.85 15.18
CA SER A 86 -4.02 -20.93 13.82
C SER A 86 -2.94 -21.22 12.79
N ILE A 87 -1.83 -20.47 12.82
CA ILE A 87 -0.67 -20.67 11.94
C ILE A 87 -0.10 -22.08 12.09
N LYS A 88 0.10 -22.55 13.32
CA LYS A 88 0.61 -23.91 13.58
C LYS A 88 -0.32 -24.98 13.02
N THR A 89 -1.62 -24.83 13.23
CA THR A 89 -2.62 -25.76 12.70
C THR A 89 -2.58 -25.79 11.16
N LYS A 90 -2.47 -24.65 10.51
CA LYS A 90 -2.36 -24.53 9.05
C LYS A 90 -1.06 -25.15 8.52
N ALA A 91 0.05 -24.93 9.23
CA ALA A 91 1.34 -25.53 8.88
C ALA A 91 1.29 -27.07 8.93
N ASP A 92 0.72 -27.62 10.00
CA ASP A 92 0.54 -29.06 10.15
C ASP A 92 -0.39 -29.65 9.07
N GLN A 93 -1.48 -28.98 8.74
CA GLN A 93 -2.39 -29.36 7.65
C GLN A 93 -1.68 -29.38 6.31
N LYS A 94 -0.94 -28.30 5.99
CA LYS A 94 -0.21 -28.18 4.74
C LYS A 94 0.82 -29.29 4.56
N LYS A 95 1.55 -29.62 5.63
CA LYS A 95 2.51 -30.74 5.65
C LYS A 95 1.84 -32.10 5.39
N GLN A 96 0.67 -32.33 5.99
CA GLN A 96 -0.10 -33.56 5.76
C GLN A 96 -0.63 -33.66 4.33
N ASP A 97 -1.14 -32.56 3.79
CA ASP A 97 -1.69 -32.51 2.44
C ASP A 97 -0.59 -32.64 1.38
N ALA A 98 0.57 -31.99 1.60
CA ALA A 98 1.74 -32.16 0.76
C ALA A 98 2.21 -33.62 0.75
N LYS A 99 2.21 -34.31 1.90
CA LYS A 99 2.55 -35.73 1.96
C LYS A 99 1.61 -36.58 1.11
N LYS A 100 0.29 -36.35 1.20
CA LYS A 100 -0.70 -37.07 0.38
C LYS A 100 -0.52 -36.76 -1.13
N GLN A 101 -0.26 -35.51 -1.46
CA GLN A 101 -0.01 -35.08 -2.85
C GLN A 101 1.26 -35.72 -3.41
N LYS A 102 2.36 -35.75 -2.64
CA LYS A 102 3.62 -36.42 -3.02
C LYS A 102 3.40 -37.93 -3.26
N GLU A 103 2.66 -38.59 -2.39
CA GLU A 103 2.32 -40.01 -2.57
C GLU A 103 1.47 -40.29 -3.83
N THR A 104 0.52 -39.40 -4.12
CA THR A 104 -0.32 -39.50 -5.30
C THR A 104 0.47 -39.23 -6.57
N ALA A 105 1.29 -38.17 -6.58
CA ALA A 105 2.13 -37.81 -7.72
C ALA A 105 3.15 -38.91 -8.05
N LEU A 106 3.74 -39.54 -7.05
CA LEU A 106 4.62 -40.69 -7.23
C LEU A 106 3.91 -41.88 -7.89
N LYS A 107 2.66 -42.17 -7.49
CA LYS A 107 1.86 -43.25 -8.12
C LYS A 107 1.49 -42.92 -9.58
N GLU A 108 1.31 -41.65 -9.89
CA GLU A 108 0.93 -41.17 -11.22
C GLU A 108 2.13 -40.82 -12.11
N GLY A 109 3.36 -40.91 -11.59
CA GLY A 109 4.59 -40.53 -12.34
C GLY A 109 4.69 -39.04 -12.65
N LYS A 110 4.05 -38.17 -11.84
CA LYS A 110 4.08 -36.71 -11.96
C LYS A 110 5.26 -36.08 -11.22
N SER A 111 5.69 -34.89 -11.64
CA SER A 111 6.73 -34.11 -10.97
C SER A 111 6.30 -33.70 -9.57
N LEU A 112 7.26 -33.66 -8.63
CA LEU A 112 7.07 -33.22 -7.24
C LEU A 112 7.45 -31.76 -7.00
N GLU A 113 7.96 -31.08 -8.04
CA GLU A 113 8.57 -29.71 -7.90
C GLU A 113 7.60 -28.63 -7.41
N ASN A 114 6.29 -28.82 -7.57
CA ASN A 114 5.29 -27.83 -7.17
C ASN A 114 4.55 -28.18 -5.86
N ILE A 115 5.04 -29.19 -5.12
CA ILE A 115 4.41 -29.61 -3.86
C ILE A 115 5.22 -29.05 -2.70
N HIS A 116 4.75 -27.92 -2.14
CA HIS A 116 5.37 -27.26 -0.99
C HIS A 116 4.72 -27.76 0.32
N ASP A 117 5.55 -28.22 1.28
CA ASP A 117 5.11 -28.72 2.58
C ASP A 117 5.34 -27.75 3.74
N HIS A 118 5.71 -26.52 3.39
CA HIS A 118 6.00 -25.43 4.32
C HIS A 118 5.12 -24.21 4.04
N LEU A 119 4.90 -23.36 5.04
CA LEU A 119 4.19 -22.09 4.89
C LEU A 119 5.12 -21.04 4.30
N HIS A 120 4.58 -20.23 3.41
CA HIS A 120 5.22 -19.01 2.94
C HIS A 120 4.86 -17.82 3.83
N THR A 121 5.69 -16.79 3.84
CA THR A 121 5.50 -15.57 4.65
C THR A 121 4.12 -14.93 4.45
N HIS A 122 3.63 -14.88 3.20
CA HIS A 122 2.31 -14.30 2.92
C HIS A 122 1.16 -15.11 3.55
N GLU A 123 1.29 -16.44 3.66
CA GLU A 123 0.28 -17.29 4.30
C GLU A 123 0.25 -17.08 5.83
N ILE A 124 1.41 -16.78 6.43
CA ILE A 124 1.50 -16.42 7.85
C ILE A 124 0.80 -15.09 8.10
N ILE A 125 1.05 -14.09 7.23
CA ILE A 125 0.41 -12.78 7.30
C ILE A 125 -1.12 -12.91 7.13
N ASP A 126 -1.56 -13.71 6.16
CA ASP A 126 -3.00 -13.96 5.95
C ASP A 126 -3.65 -14.63 7.18
N GLU A 127 -2.96 -15.54 7.87
CA GLU A 127 -3.49 -16.17 9.09
C GLU A 127 -3.58 -15.17 10.26
N ILE A 128 -2.61 -14.28 10.42
CA ILE A 128 -2.68 -13.21 11.43
C ILE A 128 -3.89 -12.31 11.12
N ALA A 129 -4.05 -11.90 9.85
CA ALA A 129 -5.15 -11.05 9.40
C ALA A 129 -6.52 -11.72 9.60
N ASN A 130 -6.64 -13.02 9.27
CA ASN A 130 -7.88 -13.78 9.40
C ASN A 130 -8.27 -14.05 10.86
N SER A 131 -7.29 -14.10 11.77
CA SER A 131 -7.54 -14.28 13.20
C SER A 131 -8.02 -13.00 13.89
N ALA A 132 -7.90 -11.85 13.22
CA ALA A 132 -8.25 -10.56 13.79
C ALA A 132 -9.71 -10.18 13.48
N GLU A 133 -10.42 -9.76 14.52
CA GLU A 133 -11.73 -9.10 14.40
C GLU A 133 -11.51 -7.59 14.36
N LEU A 134 -11.83 -6.97 13.23
CA LEU A 134 -11.80 -5.52 13.06
C LEU A 134 -12.75 -5.08 11.94
N GLU A 135 -13.24 -3.85 12.06
CA GLU A 135 -14.00 -3.16 11.02
C GLU A 135 -13.11 -2.09 10.38
N ILE A 136 -12.87 -2.21 9.08
CA ILE A 136 -12.05 -1.25 8.34
C ILE A 136 -12.94 -0.10 7.87
N PRO A 137 -12.62 1.16 8.22
CA PRO A 137 -13.36 2.31 7.72
C PRO A 137 -13.35 2.38 6.19
N GLU A 138 -14.53 2.56 5.57
CA GLU A 138 -14.69 2.59 4.11
C GLU A 138 -13.82 3.66 3.45
N ILE A 139 -13.64 4.81 4.10
CA ILE A 139 -12.79 5.88 3.61
C ILE A 139 -11.32 5.44 3.40
N LEU A 140 -10.80 4.53 4.23
CA LEU A 140 -9.45 3.98 4.05
C LEU A 140 -9.38 3.04 2.85
N ILE A 141 -10.43 2.25 2.65
CA ILE A 141 -10.53 1.35 1.50
C ILE A 141 -10.59 2.19 0.22
N GLU A 142 -11.43 3.23 0.18
CA GLU A 142 -11.52 4.16 -0.95
C GLU A 142 -10.17 4.82 -1.27
N GLU A 143 -9.47 5.35 -0.26
CA GLU A 143 -8.14 5.96 -0.44
C GLU A 143 -7.11 4.98 -1.00
N GLU A 144 -7.13 3.72 -0.55
CA GLU A 144 -6.20 2.70 -1.03
C GLU A 144 -6.53 2.28 -2.47
N VAL A 145 -7.81 2.12 -2.79
CA VAL A 145 -8.29 1.86 -4.16
C VAL A 145 -7.87 2.97 -5.12
N ASP A 146 -8.04 4.22 -4.72
CA ASP A 146 -7.65 5.36 -5.54
C ASP A 146 -6.13 5.41 -5.76
N ARG A 147 -5.32 5.02 -4.76
CA ARG A 147 -3.87 4.83 -4.92
C ARG A 147 -3.52 3.72 -5.91
N TYR A 148 -4.20 2.57 -5.86
CA TYR A 148 -3.98 1.48 -6.82
C TYR A 148 -4.38 1.90 -8.24
N MET A 149 -5.52 2.59 -8.38
CA MET A 149 -5.95 3.12 -9.67
C MET A 149 -4.96 4.15 -10.24
N ALA A 150 -4.44 5.05 -9.41
CA ALA A 150 -3.42 6.01 -9.83
C ALA A 150 -2.14 5.31 -10.30
N ARG A 151 -1.63 4.32 -9.55
CA ARG A 151 -0.46 3.53 -9.96
C ARG A 151 -0.69 2.77 -11.25
N LEU A 152 -1.90 2.22 -11.46
CA LEU A 152 -2.25 1.55 -12.71
C LEU A 152 -2.22 2.52 -13.89
N VAL A 153 -2.75 3.74 -13.71
CA VAL A 153 -2.70 4.79 -14.73
C VAL A 153 -1.26 5.17 -15.06
N ASP A 154 -0.42 5.40 -14.05
CA ASP A 154 1.01 5.73 -14.23
C ASP A 154 1.76 4.61 -14.96
N GLN A 155 1.50 3.36 -14.60
CA GLN A 155 2.09 2.20 -15.26
C GLN A 155 1.69 2.12 -16.73
N MET A 156 0.42 2.36 -17.04
CA MET A 156 -0.06 2.38 -18.43
C MET A 156 0.56 3.52 -19.23
N GLN A 157 0.68 4.71 -18.63
CA GLN A 157 1.34 5.85 -19.28
C GLN A 157 2.82 5.53 -19.59
N SER A 158 3.52 4.86 -18.68
CA SER A 158 4.92 4.46 -18.90
C SER A 158 5.08 3.47 -20.05
N LEU A 159 4.03 2.71 -20.35
CA LEU A 159 3.97 1.73 -21.45
C LEU A 159 3.33 2.30 -22.74
N ASP A 160 3.02 3.60 -22.78
CA ASP A 160 2.26 4.27 -23.87
C ASP A 160 0.95 3.52 -24.21
N MET A 161 0.27 3.00 -23.18
CA MET A 161 -0.96 2.22 -23.28
C MET A 161 -2.15 3.01 -22.72
N LYS A 162 -3.29 2.94 -23.42
CA LYS A 162 -4.54 3.53 -22.94
C LYS A 162 -5.30 2.56 -22.03
N MET A 163 -6.06 3.10 -21.05
CA MET A 163 -6.91 2.31 -20.15
C MET A 163 -7.82 1.33 -20.89
N GLU A 164 -8.42 1.77 -22.00
CA GLU A 164 -9.30 0.90 -22.79
C GLU A 164 -8.58 -0.31 -23.40
N GLN A 165 -7.31 -0.14 -23.79
CA GLN A 165 -6.49 -1.24 -24.32
C GLN A 165 -6.14 -2.25 -23.23
N TYR A 166 -5.80 -1.75 -22.04
CA TYR A 166 -5.55 -2.58 -20.86
C TYR A 166 -6.80 -3.40 -20.48
N LEU A 167 -7.94 -2.74 -20.35
CA LEU A 167 -9.20 -3.39 -19.99
C LEU A 167 -9.60 -4.48 -21.00
N ARG A 168 -9.42 -4.20 -22.29
CA ARG A 168 -9.64 -5.19 -23.36
C ARG A 168 -8.67 -6.37 -23.27
N ALA A 169 -7.40 -6.11 -23.03
CA ALA A 169 -6.37 -7.16 -22.90
C ALA A 169 -6.65 -8.08 -21.71
N GLN A 170 -7.17 -7.52 -20.62
CA GLN A 170 -7.55 -8.27 -19.41
C GLN A 170 -8.96 -8.88 -19.51
N ASN A 171 -9.73 -8.53 -20.55
CA ASN A 171 -11.15 -8.89 -20.69
C ASN A 171 -11.99 -8.48 -19.45
N LYS A 172 -11.73 -7.29 -18.92
CA LYS A 172 -12.36 -6.74 -17.71
C LYS A 172 -12.99 -5.38 -17.98
N THR A 173 -13.99 -5.03 -17.17
CA THR A 173 -14.53 -3.67 -17.10
C THR A 173 -13.77 -2.85 -16.05
N ALA A 174 -13.88 -1.51 -16.11
CA ALA A 174 -13.31 -0.64 -15.10
C ALA A 174 -13.88 -0.92 -13.69
N GLU A 175 -15.17 -1.27 -13.61
CA GLU A 175 -15.83 -1.65 -12.35
C GLU A 175 -15.26 -2.94 -11.77
N GLN A 176 -14.98 -3.93 -12.62
CA GLN A 176 -14.36 -5.18 -12.18
C GLN A 176 -12.94 -4.95 -11.63
N VAL A 177 -12.15 -4.12 -12.33
CA VAL A 177 -10.80 -3.76 -11.84
C VAL A 177 -10.88 -3.01 -10.51
N ARG A 178 -11.83 -2.06 -10.38
CA ARG A 178 -12.04 -1.35 -9.13
C ARG A 178 -12.49 -2.31 -8.01
N GLY A 179 -13.37 -3.27 -8.30
CA GLY A 179 -13.80 -4.29 -7.35
C GLY A 179 -12.64 -5.15 -6.86
N GLU A 180 -11.77 -5.63 -7.75
CA GLU A 180 -10.55 -6.38 -7.40
C GLU A 180 -9.60 -5.55 -6.51
N PHE A 181 -9.46 -4.26 -6.81
CA PHE A 181 -8.66 -3.36 -5.97
C PHE A 181 -9.31 -3.11 -4.61
N THR A 182 -10.65 -3.10 -4.53
CA THR A 182 -11.38 -2.99 -3.25
C THR A 182 -11.10 -4.20 -2.37
N GLU A 183 -11.22 -5.42 -2.91
CA GLU A 183 -10.89 -6.65 -2.17
C GLU A 183 -9.42 -6.70 -1.75
N MET A 184 -8.51 -6.25 -2.63
CA MET A 184 -7.08 -6.17 -2.32
C MET A 184 -6.79 -5.13 -1.23
N ALA A 185 -7.42 -3.96 -1.30
CA ALA A 185 -7.27 -2.89 -0.31
C ALA A 185 -7.76 -3.35 1.07
N GLU A 186 -8.95 -3.96 1.12
CA GLU A 186 -9.50 -4.49 2.37
C GLU A 186 -8.59 -5.54 3.00
N ARG A 187 -8.11 -6.51 2.20
CA ARG A 187 -7.18 -7.53 2.68
C ARG A 187 -5.86 -6.95 3.19
N ASN A 188 -5.28 -6.00 2.45
CA ASN A 188 -4.01 -5.39 2.83
C ASN A 188 -4.14 -4.53 4.10
N LEU A 189 -5.20 -3.72 4.21
CA LEU A 189 -5.48 -2.92 5.40
C LEU A 189 -5.74 -3.81 6.62
N ARG A 190 -6.51 -4.89 6.45
CA ARG A 190 -6.74 -5.89 7.51
C ARG A 190 -5.42 -6.49 8.01
N ALA A 191 -4.55 -6.90 7.09
CA ALA A 191 -3.24 -7.44 7.43
C ALA A 191 -2.37 -6.41 8.14
N GLU A 192 -2.37 -5.16 7.69
CA GLU A 192 -1.59 -4.07 8.29
C GLU A 192 -2.03 -3.78 9.73
N PHE A 193 -3.34 -3.64 9.98
CA PHE A 193 -3.85 -3.41 11.33
C PHE A 193 -3.63 -4.61 12.25
N ALA A 194 -3.84 -5.83 11.76
CA ALA A 194 -3.61 -7.05 12.52
C ALA A 194 -2.14 -7.23 12.91
N LEU A 195 -1.22 -7.03 11.96
CA LEU A 195 0.22 -7.06 12.23
C LEU A 195 0.64 -5.99 13.24
N ALA A 196 0.15 -4.76 13.10
CA ALA A 196 0.46 -3.69 14.03
C ALA A 196 -0.01 -4.00 15.46
N GLU A 197 -1.17 -4.64 15.62
CA GLU A 197 -1.66 -5.03 16.95
C GLU A 197 -0.89 -6.25 17.49
N ALA A 198 -0.48 -7.20 16.62
CA ALA A 198 0.38 -8.33 17.02
C ALA A 198 1.76 -7.85 17.51
N ILE A 199 2.39 -6.91 16.80
CA ILE A 199 3.66 -6.28 17.19
C ILE A 199 3.53 -5.63 18.58
N LYS A 200 2.43 -4.92 18.82
CA LYS A 200 2.16 -4.26 20.10
C LYS A 200 1.90 -5.28 21.21
N ALA A 201 1.12 -6.33 20.95
CA ALA A 201 0.80 -7.38 21.91
C ALA A 201 2.06 -8.16 22.33
N GLU A 202 2.98 -8.42 21.42
CA GLU A 202 4.26 -9.09 21.67
C GLU A 202 5.37 -8.15 22.17
N LYS A 203 5.08 -6.84 22.25
CA LYS A 203 6.03 -5.81 22.70
C LYS A 203 7.33 -5.82 21.90
N ILE A 204 7.20 -5.99 20.58
CA ILE A 204 8.35 -5.97 19.68
C ILE A 204 8.84 -4.53 19.56
N GLU A 205 10.08 -4.30 19.91
CA GLU A 205 10.72 -3.00 19.81
C GLU A 205 11.91 -3.05 18.86
N VAL A 206 12.10 -1.97 18.11
CA VAL A 206 13.24 -1.74 17.24
C VAL A 206 13.96 -0.50 17.73
N THR A 207 15.26 -0.64 17.97
CA THR A 207 16.13 0.44 18.44
C THR A 207 16.64 1.29 17.27
N ASP A 208 17.06 2.52 17.58
CA ASP A 208 17.67 3.41 16.58
C ASP A 208 18.96 2.80 15.99
N ALA A 209 19.72 2.04 16.79
CA ALA A 209 20.93 1.36 16.33
C ALA A 209 20.63 0.31 15.25
N GLU A 210 19.53 -0.44 15.37
CA GLU A 210 19.12 -1.43 14.37
C GLU A 210 18.66 -0.76 13.07
N ILE A 211 17.98 0.40 13.16
CA ILE A 211 17.59 1.19 11.99
C ILE A 211 18.85 1.67 11.24
N GLU A 212 19.85 2.20 11.97
CA GLU A 212 21.10 2.63 11.38
C GLU A 212 21.91 1.47 10.75
N GLU A 213 21.95 0.33 11.42
CA GLU A 213 22.61 -0.88 10.89
C GLU A 213 21.94 -1.34 9.59
N THR A 214 20.62 -1.38 9.55
CA THR A 214 19.87 -1.71 8.34
C THR A 214 20.14 -0.72 7.22
N ALA A 215 20.18 0.58 7.53
CA ALA A 215 20.53 1.60 6.54
C ALA A 215 21.95 1.43 6.00
N LYS A 216 22.92 1.07 6.85
CA LYS A 216 24.30 0.76 6.42
C LYS A 216 24.37 -0.51 5.55
N ALA A 217 23.60 -1.53 5.92
CA ALA A 217 23.56 -2.80 5.20
C ALA A 217 22.88 -2.71 3.82
N SER A 218 22.01 -1.70 3.59
CA SER A 218 21.32 -1.51 2.30
C SER A 218 22.22 -1.25 1.11
N GLY A 219 23.48 -0.82 1.34
CA GLY A 219 24.42 -0.42 0.29
C GLY A 219 24.09 0.91 -0.39
N ASP A 220 23.00 1.59 -0.01
CA ASP A 220 22.67 2.92 -0.52
C ASP A 220 23.45 3.99 0.25
N PRO A 221 24.33 4.77 -0.43
CA PRO A 221 25.09 5.84 0.23
C PRO A 221 24.23 6.92 0.89
N GLN A 222 22.98 7.08 0.43
CA GLN A 222 22.05 8.08 0.95
C GLN A 222 21.15 7.54 2.07
N ALA A 223 21.13 6.22 2.30
CA ALA A 223 20.21 5.61 3.28
C ALA A 223 20.35 6.21 4.69
N LEU A 224 21.59 6.47 5.14
CA LEU A 224 21.87 7.12 6.44
C LEU A 224 21.39 8.57 6.52
N GLU A 225 21.36 9.28 5.41
CA GLU A 225 20.78 10.63 5.36
C GLU A 225 19.26 10.58 5.34
N ASN A 226 18.70 9.66 4.57
CA ASN A 226 17.26 9.48 4.42
C ASN A 226 16.57 9.12 5.75
N ILE A 227 17.20 8.30 6.61
CA ILE A 227 16.63 7.95 7.93
C ILE A 227 16.66 9.10 8.95
N LYS A 228 17.27 10.25 8.64
CA LYS A 228 17.14 11.46 9.47
C LYS A 228 15.76 12.10 9.35
N ASP A 229 15.07 11.88 8.21
CA ASP A 229 13.68 12.25 8.07
C ASP A 229 12.81 11.36 8.96
N PRO A 230 11.96 11.96 9.84
CA PRO A 230 11.12 11.20 10.76
C PRO A 230 10.19 10.20 10.09
N SER A 231 9.66 10.54 8.91
CA SER A 231 8.73 9.68 8.16
C SER A 231 9.46 8.44 7.62
N THR A 232 10.64 8.65 7.04
CA THR A 232 11.50 7.56 6.54
C THR A 232 11.96 6.65 7.69
N LYS A 233 12.39 7.25 8.82
CA LYS A 233 12.77 6.50 10.02
C LYS A 233 11.62 5.65 10.55
N TYR A 234 10.41 6.22 10.64
CA TYR A 234 9.21 5.49 11.05
C TYR A 234 8.88 4.34 10.10
N TYR A 235 8.99 4.57 8.79
CA TYR A 235 8.77 3.53 7.78
C TYR A 235 9.75 2.36 7.92
N VAL A 236 11.06 2.64 8.03
CA VAL A 236 12.07 1.59 8.25
C VAL A 236 11.82 0.84 9.55
N LYS A 237 11.50 1.57 10.63
CA LYS A 237 11.15 0.96 11.92
C LYS A 237 9.99 -0.01 11.79
N SER A 238 8.91 0.38 11.10
CA SER A 238 7.73 -0.47 10.92
C SER A 238 8.02 -1.75 10.13
N ILE A 239 8.92 -1.67 9.13
CA ILE A 239 9.38 -2.86 8.38
C ILE A 239 10.16 -3.80 9.30
N LEU A 240 11.08 -3.26 10.08
CA LEU A 240 11.90 -4.07 11.00
C LEU A 240 11.05 -4.72 12.10
N GLU A 241 10.06 -4.02 12.63
CA GLU A 241 9.12 -4.58 13.62
C GLU A 241 8.31 -5.75 13.01
N LYS A 242 7.80 -5.59 11.78
CA LYS A 242 7.12 -6.66 11.05
C LYS A 242 8.05 -7.85 10.78
N ASN A 243 9.27 -7.60 10.36
CA ASN A 243 10.26 -8.65 10.11
C ASN A 243 10.61 -9.42 11.40
N LYS A 244 10.82 -8.72 12.53
CA LYS A 244 11.07 -9.35 13.83
C LYS A 244 9.90 -10.25 14.27
N LEU A 245 8.64 -9.78 14.11
CA LEU A 245 7.46 -10.58 14.39
C LEU A 245 7.44 -11.85 13.54
N LEU A 246 7.61 -11.72 12.23
CA LEU A 246 7.60 -12.86 11.31
C LEU A 246 8.73 -13.84 11.60
N THR A 247 9.94 -13.35 11.86
CA THR A 247 11.09 -14.19 12.24
C THR A 247 10.81 -14.96 13.53
N SER A 248 10.27 -14.31 14.56
CA SER A 248 9.89 -15.00 15.81
C SER A 248 8.87 -16.13 15.59
N ILE A 249 7.89 -15.90 14.71
CA ILE A 249 6.89 -16.93 14.36
C ILE A 249 7.55 -18.06 13.57
N MET A 250 8.43 -17.74 12.62
CA MET A 250 9.14 -18.73 11.81
C MET A 250 10.10 -19.60 12.64
N GLU A 251 10.82 -19.01 13.59
CA GLU A 251 11.69 -19.74 14.52
C GLU A 251 10.90 -20.72 15.39
N GLU A 252 9.69 -20.34 15.82
CA GLU A 252 8.81 -21.24 16.58
C GLU A 252 8.30 -22.42 15.74
N LEU A 253 8.07 -22.18 14.44
CA LEU A 253 7.56 -23.19 13.51
C LEU A 253 8.68 -24.11 12.97
N GLY A 254 9.94 -23.67 12.98
CA GLY A 254 11.09 -24.43 12.47
C GLY A 254 10.90 -24.92 11.04
N ASP A 255 11.06 -26.21 10.80
CA ASP A 255 10.98 -26.84 9.45
C ASP A 255 9.59 -26.73 8.76
N LEU A 256 8.60 -26.10 9.40
CA LEU A 256 7.26 -25.90 8.83
C LEU A 256 7.14 -24.62 7.99
N VAL A 257 8.22 -23.84 7.87
CA VAL A 257 8.28 -22.58 7.11
C VAL A 257 9.40 -22.63 6.08
N ALA A 258 9.18 -22.03 4.90
CA ALA A 258 10.21 -21.88 3.88
C ALA A 258 11.35 -20.98 4.38
N ASP A 259 12.59 -21.37 4.12
CA ASP A 259 13.75 -20.52 4.37
C ASP A 259 13.71 -19.30 3.42
N HIS A 260 13.97 -18.09 3.95
CA HIS A 260 13.97 -16.84 3.18
C HIS A 260 14.90 -16.84 1.96
N SER A 261 15.90 -17.74 1.91
CA SER A 261 16.83 -17.90 0.79
C SER A 261 16.13 -18.38 -0.50
N GLU A 262 15.08 -19.20 -0.39
CA GLU A 262 14.38 -19.76 -1.57
C GLU A 262 13.40 -18.78 -2.22
N GLU A 263 12.81 -17.84 -1.46
CA GLU A 263 11.90 -16.81 -2.02
C GLU A 263 12.63 -15.79 -2.88
N ASN A 264 13.87 -15.43 -2.53
CA ASN A 264 14.68 -14.49 -3.30
C ASN A 264 15.21 -15.12 -4.60
N GLU A 265 15.64 -16.39 -4.58
CA GLU A 265 16.08 -17.07 -5.81
C GLU A 265 14.95 -17.25 -6.84
N ASN A 266 13.71 -17.46 -6.39
CA ASN A 266 12.56 -17.59 -7.29
C ASN A 266 12.12 -16.25 -7.89
N LYS A 267 12.27 -15.13 -7.17
CA LYS A 267 12.04 -13.78 -7.73
C LYS A 267 13.11 -13.41 -8.75
N GLU A 268 14.39 -13.65 -8.47
CA GLU A 268 15.48 -13.39 -9.41
C GLU A 268 15.39 -14.30 -10.66
N LYS A 269 14.99 -15.56 -10.52
CA LYS A 269 14.76 -16.45 -11.66
C LYS A 269 13.58 -16.02 -12.51
N LYS A 270 12.47 -15.52 -11.94
CA LYS A 270 11.33 -14.97 -12.69
C LYS A 270 11.70 -13.67 -13.42
N GLU A 271 12.38 -12.73 -12.77
CA GLU A 271 12.84 -11.50 -13.41
C GLU A 271 13.92 -11.75 -14.50
N SER A 272 14.74 -12.77 -14.34
CA SER A 272 15.75 -13.13 -15.35
C SER A 272 15.16 -13.84 -16.57
N LEU A 273 14.02 -14.52 -16.41
CA LEU A 273 13.29 -15.15 -17.53
C LEU A 273 12.45 -14.13 -18.33
N GLU A 274 11.94 -13.08 -17.70
CA GLU A 274 11.23 -11.99 -18.39
C GLU A 274 12.16 -11.01 -19.13
N LYS A 275 13.45 -10.98 -18.80
CA LYS A 275 14.45 -10.08 -19.43
C LYS A 275 15.23 -10.69 -20.59
N LYS A 276 14.87 -11.88 -21.11
CA LYS A 276 15.50 -12.40 -22.34
C LYS A 276 14.81 -11.82 -23.58
N PRO A 277 15.44 -10.89 -24.31
CA PRO A 277 14.91 -10.46 -25.61
C PRO A 277 15.01 -11.62 -26.57
N THR A 278 13.92 -11.98 -27.20
CA THR A 278 13.81 -12.88 -28.33
C THR A 278 14.69 -12.37 -29.49
N LYS A 279 15.94 -12.79 -29.51
CA LYS A 279 16.81 -12.68 -30.69
C LYS A 279 16.65 -13.95 -31.49
N GLU A 280 15.61 -13.99 -32.33
CA GLU A 280 15.56 -14.90 -33.49
C GLU A 280 14.46 -14.41 -34.42
N SER A 281 14.79 -13.57 -35.39
CA SER A 281 14.25 -13.54 -36.76
C SER A 281 14.81 -12.35 -37.53
N LYS A 282 16.08 -12.41 -37.85
CA LYS A 282 16.69 -11.60 -38.96
C LYS A 282 17.86 -12.36 -39.55
N LYS A 283 17.58 -13.47 -40.18
CA LYS A 283 18.43 -14.08 -41.24
C LYS A 283 17.48 -14.82 -42.12
N ASP A 284 17.14 -14.23 -43.25
CA ASP A 284 16.72 -14.79 -44.51
C ASP A 284 15.91 -13.74 -45.29
N LYS A 285 16.62 -12.79 -45.88
CA LYS A 285 16.21 -12.00 -47.04
C LYS A 285 17.39 -11.24 -47.61
N LYS A 286 18.32 -11.98 -48.21
CA LYS A 286 19.30 -11.41 -49.12
C LYS A 286 19.85 -12.56 -49.97
N GLU A 287 19.10 -12.97 -50.97
CA GLU A 287 19.54 -13.68 -52.18
C GLU A 287 18.29 -13.84 -53.03
N GLU A 288 18.01 -12.86 -53.87
CA GLU A 288 17.29 -12.93 -55.14
C GLU A 288 17.20 -11.51 -55.70
N ASN A 289 18.22 -11.12 -56.41
CA ASN A 289 18.15 -10.23 -57.55
C ASN A 289 19.54 -10.15 -58.16
N LYS A 290 19.76 -11.02 -59.08
CA LYS A 290 20.64 -10.81 -60.26
C LYS A 290 19.92 -11.26 -61.49
#